data_87fe8c595a55d4022993886024b4b2ad
#
_entry.id   87fe8c595a55d4022993886024b4b2ad
#
_cell.length_a   1.000
_cell.length_b   1.000
_cell.length_c   1.000
_cell.angle_alpha   90.00
_cell.angle_beta   90.00
_cell.angle_gamma   90.00
#
_symmetry.space_group_name_H-M   'P 1'
#
loop_
_entity.id
_entity.type
_entity.pdbx_description
1 polymer ?
#
loop_
_entity_poly.entity_id
_entity_poly.type
_entity_poly.pdbx_seq_one_letter_code
_entity_poly.pdbx_strand_id
1 'polypeptide(L)'
;DQYMAFTRTGNRIIFQNPYYERRRMLHYAALALCLTGDTEKYLDTVINGLWLICEESSWCISAHNNMGMLFQRPAAMRPLPDVESPVIDLFAAQTAAGVAWVIYLVGEELDKVTPLLRRRAALEIEKRIFVPFMTRDDFWWMGLIHNRPLNNWTTWILSNVMDALVIMEQDDHRLANALA
;
A
#
# COMPACT_ATOMS: atom_id res chain seq x y z
N ASP A 1 -8.08 6.53 16.48
CA ASP A 1 -9.54 6.48 16.74
C ASP A 1 -10.39 6.42 15.47
N GLN A 2 -9.99 7.08 14.40
CA GLN A 2 -10.70 7.04 13.11
C GLN A 2 -10.72 5.63 12.49
N TYR A 3 -9.65 4.83 12.64
CA TYR A 3 -9.62 3.46 12.15
C TYR A 3 -10.72 2.60 12.78
N MET A 4 -10.96 2.76 14.07
CA MET A 4 -11.99 2.01 14.80
C MET A 4 -13.42 2.47 14.53
N ALA A 5 -13.62 3.60 13.85
CA ALA A 5 -14.96 4.11 13.57
C ALA A 5 -15.81 3.09 12.80
N PHE A 6 -15.21 2.39 11.83
CA PHE A 6 -15.92 1.35 11.08
C PHE A 6 -16.41 0.21 11.98
N THR A 7 -15.55 -0.32 12.84
CA THR A 7 -15.93 -1.42 13.76
C THR A 7 -16.99 -1.01 14.75
N ARG A 8 -16.98 0.25 15.22
CA ARG A 8 -17.91 0.77 16.22
C ARG A 8 -19.26 1.18 15.65
N THR A 9 -19.28 1.73 14.44
CA THR A 9 -20.47 2.42 13.90
C THR A 9 -20.86 2.00 12.48
N GLY A 10 -20.05 1.17 11.81
CA GLY A 10 -20.20 0.86 10.39
C GLY A 10 -19.77 1.99 9.45
N ASN A 11 -19.36 3.15 9.97
CA ASN A 11 -18.98 4.29 9.16
C ASN A 11 -17.52 4.20 8.70
N ARG A 12 -17.34 3.85 7.43
CA ARG A 12 -16.03 3.75 6.79
C ARG A 12 -15.43 5.09 6.35
N ILE A 13 -16.28 6.10 6.11
CA ILE A 13 -15.88 7.38 5.50
C ILE A 13 -14.97 8.18 6.44
N ILE A 14 -15.20 8.09 7.75
CA ILE A 14 -14.41 8.80 8.76
C ILE A 14 -12.90 8.49 8.62
N PHE A 15 -12.55 7.24 8.34
CA PHE A 15 -11.16 6.84 8.11
C PHE A 15 -10.75 7.05 6.65
N GLN A 16 -11.60 6.69 5.70
CA GLN A 16 -11.23 6.64 4.28
C GLN A 16 -10.96 8.02 3.68
N ASN A 17 -11.72 9.04 4.04
CA ASN A 17 -11.53 10.37 3.46
C ASN A 17 -10.12 10.93 3.74
N PRO A 18 -9.63 11.02 4.99
CA PRO A 18 -8.27 11.49 5.24
C PRO A 18 -7.20 10.52 4.71
N TYR A 19 -7.50 9.21 4.64
CA TYR A 19 -6.60 8.22 4.05
C TYR A 19 -6.37 8.49 2.55
N TYR A 20 -7.44 8.68 1.76
CA TYR A 20 -7.31 8.96 0.33
C TYR A 20 -6.75 10.35 0.06
N GLU A 21 -7.13 11.34 0.87
CA GLU A 21 -6.64 12.70 0.74
C GLU A 21 -5.11 12.76 0.86
N ARG A 22 -4.55 12.08 1.85
CA ARG A 22 -3.09 12.02 2.06
C ARG A 22 -2.35 11.46 0.86
N ARG A 23 -2.87 10.39 0.26
CA ARG A 23 -2.29 9.77 -0.94
C ARG A 23 -2.42 10.69 -2.15
N ARG A 24 -3.57 11.32 -2.32
CA ARG A 24 -3.81 12.28 -3.39
C ARG A 24 -2.86 13.46 -3.32
N MET A 25 -2.68 14.03 -2.12
CA MET A 25 -1.74 15.15 -1.92
C MET A 25 -0.30 14.75 -2.26
N LEU A 26 0.15 13.57 -1.81
CA LEU A 26 1.47 13.05 -2.17
C LEU A 26 1.63 12.91 -3.69
N HIS A 27 0.69 12.25 -4.35
CA HIS A 27 0.78 12.01 -5.79
C HIS A 27 0.75 13.31 -6.60
N TYR A 28 -0.10 14.28 -6.23
CA TYR A 28 -0.15 15.57 -6.91
C TYR A 28 1.13 16.38 -6.72
N ALA A 29 1.70 16.37 -5.50
CA ALA A 29 2.96 17.06 -5.24
C ALA A 29 4.12 16.41 -6.01
N ALA A 30 4.19 15.08 -6.05
CA ALA A 30 5.23 14.35 -6.79
C ALA A 30 5.13 14.59 -8.31
N LEU A 31 3.92 14.56 -8.87
CA LEU A 31 3.70 14.88 -10.28
C LEU A 31 4.04 16.33 -10.60
N ALA A 32 3.64 17.26 -9.73
CA ALA A 32 3.97 18.67 -9.91
C ALA A 32 5.48 18.91 -9.85
N LEU A 33 6.18 18.28 -8.89
CA LEU A 33 7.64 18.33 -8.80
C LEU A 33 8.29 17.77 -10.06
N CYS A 34 7.87 16.59 -10.51
CA CYS A 34 8.40 15.94 -11.70
C CYS A 34 8.22 16.81 -12.97
N LEU A 35 7.05 17.45 -13.12
CA LEU A 35 6.73 18.24 -14.31
C LEU A 35 7.37 19.63 -14.33
N THR A 36 7.55 20.23 -13.15
CA THR A 36 8.00 21.64 -13.06
C THR A 36 9.46 21.78 -12.61
N GLY A 37 10.02 20.77 -11.94
CA GLY A 37 11.32 20.87 -11.30
C GLY A 37 11.36 21.81 -10.08
N ASP A 38 10.21 22.33 -9.62
CA ASP A 38 10.12 23.32 -8.53
C ASP A 38 10.25 22.65 -7.17
N THR A 39 11.50 22.42 -6.77
CA THR A 39 11.84 21.77 -5.49
C THR A 39 11.47 22.64 -4.30
N GLU A 40 11.61 23.98 -4.41
CA GLU A 40 11.27 24.88 -3.31
C GLU A 40 9.81 24.78 -2.90
N LYS A 41 8.96 24.54 -3.88
CA LYS A 41 7.51 24.48 -3.66
C LYS A 41 6.96 23.11 -3.28
N TYR A 42 7.51 22.03 -3.85
CA TYR A 42 6.85 20.74 -3.78
C TYR A 42 7.62 19.68 -2.98
N LEU A 43 8.96 19.81 -2.85
CA LEU A 43 9.80 18.75 -2.28
C LEU A 43 9.42 18.39 -0.84
N ASP A 44 9.22 19.40 0.01
CA ASP A 44 8.82 19.16 1.40
C ASP A 44 7.46 18.48 1.53
N THR A 45 6.53 18.79 0.63
CA THR A 45 5.21 18.12 0.60
C THR A 45 5.35 16.65 0.21
N VAL A 46 6.24 16.34 -0.74
CA VAL A 46 6.53 14.94 -1.11
C VAL A 46 7.19 14.19 0.03
N ILE A 47 8.22 14.78 0.65
CA ILE A 47 8.95 14.20 1.80
C ILE A 47 7.96 13.88 2.93
N ASN A 48 7.20 14.88 3.36
CA ASN A 48 6.23 14.73 4.45
C ASN A 48 5.13 13.71 4.12
N GLY A 49 4.59 13.75 2.91
CA GLY A 49 3.55 12.82 2.47
C GLY A 49 4.04 11.38 2.45
N LEU A 50 5.24 11.14 1.91
CA LEU A 50 5.86 9.82 1.85
C LEU A 50 6.17 9.29 3.27
N TRP A 51 6.76 10.14 4.12
CA TRP A 51 7.08 9.78 5.50
C TRP A 51 5.84 9.40 6.30
N LEU A 52 4.78 10.22 6.25
CA LEU A 52 3.52 9.96 6.95
C LEU A 52 2.84 8.68 6.49
N ILE A 53 2.88 8.34 5.19
CA ILE A 53 2.34 7.08 4.68
C ILE A 53 3.15 5.89 5.22
N CYS A 54 4.47 6.02 5.32
CA CYS A 54 5.32 4.98 5.91
C CYS A 54 5.10 4.80 7.43
N GLU A 55 4.64 5.83 8.14
CA GLU A 55 4.33 5.74 9.57
C GLU A 55 2.94 5.16 9.89
N GLU A 56 2.06 5.02 8.90
CA GLU A 56 0.76 4.36 9.12
C GLU A 56 0.97 2.92 9.61
N SER A 57 0.18 2.50 10.60
CA SER A 57 0.24 1.12 11.10
C SER A 57 -0.20 0.09 10.06
N SER A 58 -1.07 0.48 9.13
CA SER A 58 -1.55 -0.38 8.04
C SER A 58 -1.93 0.46 6.83
N TRP A 59 -1.69 -0.11 5.64
CA TRP A 59 -2.20 0.45 4.39
C TRP A 59 -3.56 -0.15 3.99
N CYS A 60 -3.99 -1.23 4.65
CA CYS A 60 -5.33 -1.77 4.51
C CYS A 60 -6.34 -0.87 5.21
N ILE A 61 -7.43 -0.53 4.54
CA ILE A 61 -8.49 0.28 5.16
C ILE A 61 -9.27 -0.52 6.19
N SER A 62 -9.81 0.17 7.20
CA SER A 62 -10.52 -0.46 8.32
C SER A 62 -11.68 -1.36 7.90
N ALA A 63 -12.41 -0.99 6.83
CA ALA A 63 -13.52 -1.78 6.32
C ALA A 63 -13.09 -3.10 5.67
N HIS A 64 -11.82 -3.25 5.29
CA HIS A 64 -11.28 -4.44 4.64
C HIS A 64 -10.40 -5.30 5.55
N ASN A 65 -10.06 -4.81 6.73
CA ASN A 65 -9.15 -5.48 7.67
C ASN A 65 -9.61 -6.90 8.08
N ASN A 66 -10.90 -7.17 8.02
CA ASN A 66 -11.49 -8.47 8.38
C ASN A 66 -11.99 -9.28 7.17
N MET A 67 -11.81 -8.81 5.94
CA MET A 67 -12.41 -9.48 4.77
C MET A 67 -11.80 -10.86 4.49
N GLY A 68 -10.52 -11.06 4.77
CA GLY A 68 -9.89 -12.38 4.69
C GLY A 68 -10.44 -13.38 5.70
N MET A 69 -11.00 -12.90 6.81
CA MET A 69 -11.55 -13.72 7.90
C MET A 69 -13.05 -14.02 7.75
N LEU A 70 -13.77 -13.27 6.92
CA LEU A 70 -15.23 -13.44 6.71
C LEU A 70 -15.61 -14.85 6.22
N PHE A 71 -14.64 -15.59 5.72
CA PHE A 71 -14.85 -16.92 5.15
C PHE A 71 -14.31 -18.04 6.02
N GLN A 72 -13.59 -17.71 7.10
CA GLN A 72 -13.00 -18.72 7.97
C GLN A 72 -13.69 -18.89 9.31
N ARG A 73 -14.30 -17.88 9.88
CA ARG A 73 -15.20 -17.88 11.05
C ARG A 73 -15.66 -16.46 11.39
N PRO A 74 -16.89 -16.26 11.95
CA PRO A 74 -17.29 -14.98 12.53
C PRO A 74 -16.63 -14.71 13.90
N ALA A 75 -15.39 -15.17 14.11
CA ALA A 75 -14.70 -15.00 15.36
C ALA A 75 -14.00 -13.64 15.37
N ALA A 76 -14.43 -12.79 16.30
CA ALA A 76 -13.79 -11.55 16.72
C ALA A 76 -13.27 -10.69 15.57
N MET A 77 -14.11 -9.78 15.09
CA MET A 77 -13.65 -8.68 14.22
C MET A 77 -12.41 -8.05 14.87
N ARG A 78 -11.29 -8.08 14.17
CA ARG A 78 -10.08 -7.38 14.61
C ARG A 78 -10.33 -5.88 14.48
N PRO A 79 -10.47 -5.14 15.56
CA PRO A 79 -10.79 -3.71 15.48
C PRO A 79 -9.59 -2.88 15.00
N LEU A 80 -8.39 -3.41 15.15
CA LEU A 80 -7.13 -2.82 14.73
C LEU A 80 -6.39 -3.77 13.78
N PRO A 81 -5.51 -3.24 12.90
CA PRO A 81 -4.71 -4.07 12.02
C PRO A 81 -3.66 -4.87 12.81
N ASP A 82 -3.41 -6.07 12.36
CA ASP A 82 -2.29 -6.88 12.82
C ASP A 82 -1.05 -6.52 11.98
N VAL A 83 -0.08 -5.86 12.60
CA VAL A 83 1.12 -5.39 11.91
C VAL A 83 2.13 -6.51 11.61
N GLU A 84 1.96 -7.68 12.26
CA GLU A 84 2.78 -8.87 12.00
C GLU A 84 2.17 -9.75 10.89
N SER A 85 0.87 -9.58 10.64
CA SER A 85 0.15 -10.29 9.59
C SER A 85 -0.64 -9.29 8.73
N PRO A 86 0.04 -8.47 7.93
CA PRO A 86 -0.61 -7.43 7.14
C PRO A 86 -1.57 -7.99 6.11
N VAL A 87 -2.64 -7.26 5.85
CA VAL A 87 -3.66 -7.59 4.85
C VAL A 87 -3.40 -6.80 3.58
N ILE A 88 -3.29 -7.51 2.47
CA ILE A 88 -3.27 -6.88 1.14
C ILE A 88 -4.72 -6.77 0.65
N ASP A 89 -5.24 -5.54 0.70
CA ASP A 89 -6.49 -5.17 0.05
C ASP A 89 -6.24 -4.31 -1.19
N LEU A 90 -7.30 -3.86 -1.86
CA LEU A 90 -7.23 -2.97 -3.03
C LEU A 90 -6.33 -1.76 -2.78
N PHE A 91 -6.47 -1.14 -1.62
CA PHE A 91 -5.85 0.15 -1.31
C PHE A 91 -4.45 0.01 -0.71
N ALA A 92 -4.16 -1.10 -0.06
CA ALA A 92 -2.79 -1.43 0.35
C ALA A 92 -1.91 -1.66 -0.90
N ALA A 93 -2.39 -2.43 -1.87
CA ALA A 93 -1.71 -2.63 -3.14
C ALA A 93 -1.54 -1.32 -3.92
N GLN A 94 -2.61 -0.52 -4.02
CA GLN A 94 -2.56 0.78 -4.68
C GLN A 94 -1.61 1.76 -3.99
N THR A 95 -1.50 1.70 -2.66
CA THR A 95 -0.53 2.53 -1.91
C THR A 95 0.89 2.14 -2.27
N ALA A 96 1.20 0.85 -2.35
CA ALA A 96 2.52 0.37 -2.75
C ALA A 96 2.91 0.84 -4.15
N ALA A 97 2.01 0.66 -5.13
CA ALA A 97 2.22 1.15 -6.49
C ALA A 97 2.44 2.67 -6.51
N GLY A 98 1.59 3.44 -5.82
CA GLY A 98 1.72 4.89 -5.75
C GLY A 98 3.02 5.36 -5.11
N VAL A 99 3.47 4.71 -4.02
CA VAL A 99 4.77 4.98 -3.38
C VAL A 99 5.92 4.63 -4.33
N ALA A 100 5.85 3.48 -5.02
CA ALA A 100 6.85 3.08 -6.00
C ALA A 100 6.97 4.11 -7.15
N TRP A 101 5.84 4.57 -7.69
CA TRP A 101 5.83 5.62 -8.70
C TRP A 101 6.40 6.95 -8.21
N VAL A 102 6.13 7.36 -6.96
CA VAL A 102 6.77 8.56 -6.38
C VAL A 102 8.28 8.41 -6.34
N ILE A 103 8.79 7.25 -5.88
CA ILE A 103 10.23 6.96 -5.86
C ILE A 103 10.82 6.96 -7.28
N TYR A 104 10.12 6.40 -8.25
CA TYR A 104 10.57 6.38 -9.64
C TYR A 104 10.66 7.79 -10.25
N LEU A 105 9.64 8.62 -10.02
CA LEU A 105 9.53 9.94 -10.65
C LEU A 105 10.47 10.99 -10.03
N VAL A 106 10.60 11.00 -8.71
CA VAL A 106 11.30 12.07 -7.98
C VAL A 106 12.33 11.57 -6.97
N GLY A 107 12.67 10.29 -7.02
CA GLY A 107 13.58 9.67 -6.05
C GLY A 107 14.97 10.30 -6.03
N GLU A 108 15.50 10.79 -7.16
CA GLU A 108 16.78 11.48 -7.21
C GLU A 108 16.75 12.81 -6.42
N GLU A 109 15.63 13.54 -6.49
CA GLU A 109 15.46 14.77 -5.71
C GLU A 109 15.35 14.47 -4.21
N LEU A 110 14.68 13.37 -3.85
CA LEU A 110 14.60 12.91 -2.45
C LEU A 110 15.98 12.50 -1.92
N ASP A 111 16.79 11.82 -2.71
CA ASP A 111 18.12 11.34 -2.33
C ASP A 111 19.12 12.50 -2.10
N LYS A 112 18.92 13.65 -2.75
CA LYS A 112 19.70 14.86 -2.46
C LYS A 112 19.48 15.39 -1.03
N VAL A 113 18.30 15.13 -0.45
CA VAL A 113 17.99 15.46 0.93
C VAL A 113 18.46 14.32 1.84
N THR A 114 18.00 13.09 1.57
CA THR A 114 18.41 11.90 2.31
C THR A 114 17.97 10.61 1.59
N PRO A 115 18.85 9.60 1.50
CA PRO A 115 18.50 8.29 0.96
C PRO A 115 17.60 7.47 1.92
N LEU A 116 17.38 7.95 3.14
CA LEU A 116 16.59 7.24 4.14
C LEU A 116 15.11 7.13 3.76
N LEU A 117 14.58 8.11 3.01
CA LEU A 117 13.19 8.08 2.52
C LEU A 117 12.94 6.90 1.59
N ARG A 118 13.81 6.72 0.58
CA ARG A 118 13.74 5.60 -0.36
C ARG A 118 13.88 4.27 0.37
N ARG A 119 14.85 4.16 1.28
CA ARG A 119 15.06 2.95 2.11
C ARG A 119 13.85 2.63 2.97
N ARG A 120 13.23 3.64 3.61
CA ARG A 120 12.04 3.46 4.43
C ARG A 120 10.86 2.99 3.56
N ALA A 121 10.63 3.61 2.41
CA ALA A 121 9.58 3.22 1.49
C ALA A 121 9.74 1.76 1.04
N ALA A 122 10.96 1.36 0.66
CA ALA A 122 11.26 -0.02 0.27
C ALA A 122 10.99 -1.02 1.40
N LEU A 123 11.39 -0.71 2.64
CA LEU A 123 11.13 -1.55 3.81
C LEU A 123 9.64 -1.73 4.09
N GLU A 124 8.85 -0.67 3.95
CA GLU A 124 7.40 -0.74 4.20
C GLU A 124 6.67 -1.49 3.07
N ILE A 125 7.06 -1.32 1.81
CA ILE A 125 6.53 -2.11 0.68
C ILE A 125 6.89 -3.59 0.86
N GLU A 126 8.15 -3.89 1.18
CA GLU A 126 8.63 -5.25 1.44
C GLU A 126 7.78 -5.94 2.51
N LYS A 127 7.69 -5.30 3.68
CA LYS A 127 7.00 -5.87 4.83
C LYS A 127 5.50 -6.04 4.62
N ARG A 128 4.85 -5.07 3.96
CA ARG A 128 3.40 -5.02 3.89
C ARG A 128 2.82 -5.68 2.65
N ILE A 129 3.60 -5.75 1.57
CA ILE A 129 3.13 -6.20 0.27
C ILE A 129 3.95 -7.37 -0.26
N PHE A 130 5.27 -7.22 -0.49
CA PHE A 130 6.03 -8.25 -1.19
C PHE A 130 6.15 -9.54 -0.40
N VAL A 131 6.55 -9.47 0.87
CA VAL A 131 6.64 -10.67 1.71
C VAL A 131 5.29 -11.37 1.81
N PRO A 132 4.18 -10.70 2.21
CA PRO A 132 2.90 -11.38 2.30
C PRO A 132 2.40 -11.91 0.93
N PHE A 133 2.65 -11.19 -0.15
CA PHE A 133 2.24 -11.63 -1.49
C PHE A 133 2.94 -12.91 -1.93
N MET A 134 4.25 -13.02 -1.67
CA MET A 134 5.06 -14.16 -2.09
C MET A 134 5.01 -15.36 -1.13
N THR A 135 4.57 -15.16 0.13
CA THR A 135 4.63 -16.23 1.14
C THR A 135 3.28 -16.73 1.62
N ARG A 136 2.19 -16.04 1.26
CA ARG A 136 0.84 -16.37 1.69
C ARG A 136 -0.05 -16.73 0.52
N ASP A 137 -0.90 -17.70 0.73
CA ASP A 137 -1.92 -18.20 -0.22
C ASP A 137 -3.36 -18.03 0.30
N ASP A 138 -3.50 -17.45 1.51
CA ASP A 138 -4.77 -17.34 2.22
C ASP A 138 -5.59 -16.10 1.90
N PHE A 139 -5.10 -15.23 1.02
CA PHE A 139 -5.89 -14.08 0.56
C PHE A 139 -7.01 -14.53 -0.37
N TRP A 140 -8.24 -14.28 0.03
CA TRP A 140 -9.43 -14.75 -0.68
C TRP A 140 -9.50 -14.32 -2.16
N TRP A 141 -8.93 -13.15 -2.49
CA TRP A 141 -8.91 -12.60 -3.84
C TRP A 141 -7.93 -13.33 -4.78
N MET A 142 -7.00 -14.12 -4.26
CA MET A 142 -6.11 -14.96 -5.07
C MET A 142 -6.85 -16.12 -5.74
N GLY A 143 -8.02 -16.51 -5.23
CA GLY A 143 -8.79 -17.63 -5.76
C GLY A 143 -8.22 -19.02 -5.45
N LEU A 144 -7.11 -19.09 -4.71
CA LEU A 144 -6.40 -20.33 -4.40
C LEU A 144 -7.14 -21.18 -3.36
N ILE A 145 -7.87 -20.53 -2.46
CA ILE A 145 -8.64 -21.19 -1.39
C ILE A 145 -10.13 -21.16 -1.74
N HIS A 146 -10.82 -22.27 -1.45
CA HIS A 146 -12.28 -22.42 -1.61
C HIS A 146 -12.81 -22.34 -3.06
N ASN A 147 -11.98 -22.57 -4.06
CA ASN A 147 -12.37 -22.62 -5.48
C ASN A 147 -13.25 -21.43 -5.89
N ARG A 148 -12.89 -20.22 -5.46
CA ARG A 148 -13.63 -19.00 -5.72
C ARG A 148 -13.29 -18.46 -7.10
N PRO A 149 -14.26 -17.94 -7.84
CA PRO A 149 -13.98 -17.27 -9.10
C PRO A 149 -13.18 -15.99 -8.85
N LEU A 150 -12.22 -15.74 -9.74
CA LEU A 150 -11.52 -14.47 -9.81
C LEU A 150 -12.50 -13.33 -10.05
N ASN A 151 -12.18 -12.17 -9.53
CA ASN A 151 -13.03 -10.98 -9.61
C ASN A 151 -12.19 -9.71 -9.72
N ASN A 152 -12.86 -8.56 -9.68
CA ASN A 152 -12.18 -7.27 -9.83
C ASN A 152 -11.11 -6.97 -8.74
N TRP A 153 -11.19 -7.59 -7.57
CA TRP A 153 -10.13 -7.48 -6.56
C TRP A 153 -8.85 -8.11 -7.03
N THR A 154 -8.93 -9.29 -7.63
CA THR A 154 -7.78 -10.01 -8.17
C THR A 154 -7.00 -9.15 -9.14
N THR A 155 -7.68 -8.65 -10.18
CA THR A 155 -7.02 -7.83 -11.22
C THR A 155 -6.50 -6.52 -10.68
N TRP A 156 -7.26 -5.86 -9.81
CA TRP A 156 -6.81 -4.60 -9.19
C TRP A 156 -5.58 -4.79 -8.32
N ILE A 157 -5.58 -5.79 -7.44
CA ILE A 157 -4.46 -6.01 -6.54
C ILE A 157 -3.23 -6.46 -7.31
N LEU A 158 -3.38 -7.45 -8.21
CA LEU A 158 -2.25 -7.95 -9.00
C LEU A 158 -1.60 -6.84 -9.83
N SER A 159 -2.36 -6.01 -10.54
CA SER A 159 -1.78 -4.93 -11.34
C SER A 159 -0.95 -3.97 -10.48
N ASN A 160 -1.46 -3.57 -9.32
CA ASN A 160 -0.74 -2.65 -8.44
C ASN A 160 0.49 -3.30 -7.76
N VAL A 161 0.41 -4.58 -7.39
CA VAL A 161 1.56 -5.31 -6.85
C VAL A 161 2.64 -5.47 -7.91
N MET A 162 2.26 -5.81 -9.15
CA MET A 162 3.20 -5.92 -10.28
C MET A 162 3.87 -4.58 -10.60
N ASP A 163 3.12 -3.48 -10.63
CA ASP A 163 3.71 -2.14 -10.80
C ASP A 163 4.78 -1.86 -9.73
N ALA A 164 4.47 -2.12 -8.47
CA ALA A 164 5.42 -1.93 -7.37
C ALA A 164 6.64 -2.85 -7.50
N LEU A 165 6.45 -4.13 -7.86
CA LEU A 165 7.53 -5.10 -8.06
C LEU A 165 8.48 -4.66 -9.19
N VAL A 166 7.95 -4.33 -10.36
CA VAL A 166 8.76 -3.94 -11.52
C VAL A 166 9.59 -2.68 -11.23
N ILE A 167 9.08 -1.76 -10.42
CA ILE A 167 9.77 -0.51 -10.09
C ILE A 167 10.80 -0.72 -8.96
N MET A 168 10.49 -1.52 -7.93
CA MET A 168 11.22 -1.51 -6.68
C MET A 168 12.09 -2.75 -6.45
N GLU A 169 11.77 -3.91 -7.08
CA GLU A 169 12.55 -5.13 -6.91
C GLU A 169 13.84 -5.08 -7.73
N GLN A 170 14.97 -5.36 -7.08
CA GLN A 170 16.30 -5.31 -7.70
C GLN A 170 16.86 -6.70 -8.01
N ASP A 171 16.24 -7.75 -7.46
CA ASP A 171 16.64 -9.14 -7.71
C ASP A 171 15.79 -9.72 -8.85
N ASP A 172 16.41 -9.92 -10.03
CA ASP A 172 15.74 -10.45 -11.22
C ASP A 172 15.12 -11.84 -11.00
N HIS A 173 15.76 -12.70 -10.18
CA HIS A 173 15.21 -14.02 -9.87
C HIS A 173 13.96 -13.92 -9.00
N ARG A 174 14.00 -13.04 -8.02
CA ARG A 174 12.86 -12.80 -7.16
C ARG A 174 11.71 -12.15 -7.93
N LEU A 175 12.02 -11.20 -8.79
CA LEU A 175 11.03 -10.57 -9.68
C LEU A 175 10.39 -11.61 -10.60
N ALA A 176 11.19 -12.45 -11.26
CA ALA A 176 10.69 -13.50 -12.15
C ALA A 176 9.78 -14.49 -11.40
N ASN A 177 10.16 -14.91 -10.18
CA ASN A 177 9.36 -15.81 -9.37
C ASN A 177 8.03 -15.17 -8.90
N ALA A 178 8.03 -13.87 -8.65
CA ALA A 178 6.83 -13.15 -8.24
C ALA A 178 5.84 -12.92 -9.41
N LEU A 179 6.33 -12.92 -10.65
CA LEU A 179 5.54 -12.74 -11.87
C LEU A 179 5.05 -14.06 -12.49
N ALA A 180 5.59 -15.20 -12.05
CA ALA A 180 5.22 -16.54 -12.53
C ALA A 180 3.95 -17.08 -11.83
#